data_779ca010c76ace2d21039148630c00fd
#
_entry.id   779ca010c76ace2d21039148630c00fd
#
_cell.length_a   1.000
_cell.length_b   1.000
_cell.length_c   1.000
_cell.angle_alpha   90.00
_cell.angle_beta   90.00
_cell.angle_gamma   90.00
#
_symmetry.space_group_name_H-M   'P 1'
#
loop_
_entity.id
_entity.type
_entity.pdbx_description
1 polymer ?
#
loop_
_entity_poly.entity_id
_entity_poly.type
_entity_poly.pdbx_seq_one_letter_code
_entity_poly.pdbx_strand_id
1 'polypeptide(L)'
;MKTLKFNKKYYLPILNGDKTQTLRKDNKRLNEGETVKAVFPGTGLTCKIRILKTGYKQFQYIDDEDVKREGFHSMVELENELLRIYPKCDRFTRLYYYRFKVL
;
A
#
# COMPACT_ATOMS: atom_id res chain seq x y z
N MET A 1 -6.42 11.07 -14.45
CA MET A 1 -5.83 10.79 -13.12
C MET A 1 -5.80 9.28 -12.90
N LYS A 2 -4.63 8.75 -12.56
CA LYS A 2 -4.50 7.32 -12.25
C LYS A 2 -5.22 6.99 -10.95
N THR A 3 -5.59 5.73 -10.76
CA THR A 3 -6.28 5.27 -9.57
C THR A 3 -5.52 4.13 -8.91
N LEU A 4 -5.69 4.03 -7.58
CA LEU A 4 -5.26 2.87 -6.80
C LEU A 4 -6.46 2.33 -6.05
N LYS A 5 -6.68 1.02 -6.18
CA LYS A 5 -7.76 0.34 -5.47
C LYS A 5 -7.25 -0.16 -4.12
N PHE A 6 -8.03 0.10 -3.08
CA PHE A 6 -7.75 -0.40 -1.73
C PHE A 6 -8.98 -1.12 -1.21
N ASN A 7 -8.77 -2.14 -0.37
CA ASN A 7 -9.86 -2.73 0.36
C ASN A 7 -10.53 -1.65 1.22
N LYS A 8 -11.85 -1.69 1.33
CA LYS A 8 -12.64 -0.69 2.06
C LYS A 8 -12.20 -0.53 3.52
N LYS A 9 -11.63 -1.57 4.14
CA LYS A 9 -11.14 -1.51 5.53
C LYS A 9 -10.01 -0.50 5.72
N TYR A 10 -9.34 -0.07 4.63
CA TYR A 10 -8.24 0.89 4.70
C TYR A 10 -8.68 2.34 4.53
N TYR A 11 -9.97 2.60 4.32
CA TYR A 11 -10.45 3.97 4.11
C TYR A 11 -10.10 4.88 5.29
N LEU A 12 -10.54 4.50 6.50
CA LEU A 12 -10.25 5.31 7.71
C LEU A 12 -8.75 5.35 8.04
N PRO A 13 -8.02 4.22 8.02
CA PRO A 13 -6.57 4.28 8.25
C PRO A 13 -5.82 5.19 7.29
N ILE A 14 -6.23 5.26 6.03
CA ILE A 14 -5.62 6.17 5.05
C ILE A 14 -5.98 7.62 5.40
N LEU A 15 -7.25 7.91 5.67
CA LEU A 15 -7.71 9.26 5.98
C LEU A 15 -7.05 9.83 7.23
N ASN A 16 -6.86 9.00 8.27
CA ASN A 16 -6.31 9.47 9.53
C ASN A 16 -4.77 9.39 9.61
N GLY A 17 -4.12 8.91 8.55
CA GLY A 17 -2.66 8.85 8.50
C GLY A 17 -2.03 7.62 9.13
N ASP A 18 -2.80 6.63 9.56
CA ASP A 18 -2.27 5.38 10.09
C ASP A 18 -1.65 4.51 8.99
N LYS A 19 -2.18 4.60 7.77
CA LYS A 19 -1.64 3.91 6.62
C LYS A 19 -1.12 4.93 5.61
N THR A 20 0.19 4.90 5.38
CA THR A 20 0.89 5.85 4.50
C THR A 20 1.70 5.16 3.40
N GLN A 21 1.53 3.87 3.23
CA GLN A 21 2.23 3.09 2.21
C GLN A 21 1.37 1.91 1.79
N THR A 22 1.57 1.49 0.54
CA THR A 22 1.00 0.24 0.03
C THR A 22 2.09 -0.57 -0.65
N LEU A 23 2.07 -1.89 -0.46
CA LEU A 23 2.94 -2.86 -1.11
C LEU A 23 2.12 -3.63 -2.15
N ARG A 24 2.60 -3.68 -3.38
CA ARG A 24 1.90 -4.31 -4.49
C ARG A 24 2.84 -5.20 -5.29
N LYS A 25 2.35 -6.37 -5.70
CA LYS A 25 3.12 -7.29 -6.55
C LYS A 25 3.32 -6.71 -7.95
N ASP A 26 2.31 -6.01 -8.48
CA ASP A 26 2.38 -5.41 -9.81
C ASP A 26 2.86 -3.97 -9.74
N ASN A 27 3.69 -3.59 -10.72
CA ASN A 27 4.12 -2.21 -10.83
C ASN A 27 2.95 -1.36 -11.33
N LYS A 28 2.48 -0.44 -10.51
CA LYS A 28 1.37 0.47 -10.84
C LYS A 28 1.81 1.68 -11.64
N ARG A 29 3.12 1.82 -11.89
CA ARG A 29 3.71 2.88 -12.72
C ARG A 29 3.34 4.28 -12.23
N LEU A 30 3.36 4.47 -10.91
CA LEU A 30 3.13 5.77 -10.29
C LEU A 30 4.45 6.47 -10.05
N ASN A 31 4.46 7.79 -10.21
CA ASN A 31 5.66 8.61 -10.06
C ASN A 31 5.58 9.47 -8.79
N GLU A 32 6.76 9.78 -8.24
CA GLU A 32 6.84 10.71 -7.12
C GLU A 32 6.25 12.07 -7.52
N GLY A 33 5.47 12.65 -6.62
CA GLY A 33 4.77 13.91 -6.86
C GLY A 33 3.43 13.77 -7.56
N GLU A 34 3.12 12.61 -8.08
CA GLU A 34 1.88 12.37 -8.80
C GLU A 34 0.68 12.34 -7.84
N THR A 35 -0.43 12.99 -8.24
CA THR A 35 -1.70 12.90 -7.52
C THR A 35 -2.51 11.73 -8.10
N VAL A 36 -2.99 10.88 -7.21
CA VAL A 36 -3.67 9.64 -7.56
C VAL A 36 -4.98 9.58 -6.79
N LYS A 37 -6.01 9.00 -7.42
CA LYS A 37 -7.29 8.78 -6.75
C LYS A 37 -7.26 7.39 -6.08
N ALA A 38 -7.38 7.39 -4.76
CA ALA A 38 -7.59 6.16 -4.00
C ALA A 38 -9.08 5.81 -4.07
N VAL A 39 -9.39 4.61 -4.52
CA VAL A 39 -10.77 4.13 -4.63
C VAL A 39 -10.98 2.91 -3.74
N PHE A 40 -12.17 2.81 -3.17
CA PHE A 40 -12.54 1.76 -2.23
C PHE A 40 -13.76 1.03 -2.79
N PRO A 41 -13.55 0.02 -3.64
CA PRO A 41 -14.64 -0.64 -4.36
C PRO A 41 -15.77 -1.13 -3.43
N GLY A 42 -17.00 -0.97 -3.88
CA GLY A 42 -18.18 -1.36 -3.13
C GLY A 42 -18.70 -0.29 -2.16
N THR A 43 -18.02 0.86 -2.02
CA THR A 43 -18.41 1.89 -1.06
C THR A 43 -18.81 3.21 -1.69
N GLY A 44 -18.37 3.48 -2.91
CA GLY A 44 -18.50 4.80 -3.53
C GLY A 44 -17.55 5.84 -2.95
N LEU A 45 -16.74 5.49 -1.94
CA LEU A 45 -15.80 6.41 -1.31
C LEU A 45 -14.51 6.50 -2.12
N THR A 46 -13.96 7.72 -2.18
CA THR A 46 -12.66 7.99 -2.81
C THR A 46 -11.95 9.08 -2.04
N CYS A 47 -10.64 9.16 -2.21
CA CYS A 47 -9.87 10.32 -1.74
C CYS A 47 -8.67 10.52 -2.66
N LYS A 48 -8.11 11.72 -2.65
CA LYS A 48 -6.90 12.02 -3.40
C LYS A 48 -5.68 11.82 -2.51
N ILE A 49 -4.66 11.20 -3.06
CA ILE A 49 -3.38 10.99 -2.39
C ILE A 49 -2.27 11.50 -3.29
N ARG A 50 -1.17 11.94 -2.70
CA ARG A 50 0.05 12.30 -3.42
C ARG A 50 1.12 11.28 -3.14
N ILE A 51 1.75 10.78 -4.20
CA ILE A 51 2.83 9.82 -4.09
C ILE A 51 4.09 10.57 -3.64
N LEU A 52 4.66 10.17 -2.51
CA LEU A 52 5.84 10.79 -1.93
C LEU A 52 7.12 10.06 -2.32
N LYS A 53 7.06 8.74 -2.39
CA LYS A 53 8.23 7.92 -2.71
C LYS A 53 7.78 6.61 -3.30
N THR A 54 8.54 6.12 -4.30
CA THR A 54 8.30 4.82 -4.92
C THR A 54 9.58 4.01 -4.93
N GLY A 55 9.44 2.69 -4.99
CA GLY A 55 10.56 1.78 -5.10
C GLY A 55 10.06 0.34 -5.07
N TYR A 56 11.00 -0.56 -4.89
CA TYR A 56 10.67 -1.98 -4.76
C TYR A 56 11.63 -2.66 -3.79
N LYS A 57 11.18 -3.76 -3.24
CA LYS A 57 12.00 -4.63 -2.38
C LYS A 57 11.46 -6.03 -2.44
N GLN A 58 12.31 -7.00 -2.10
CA GLN A 58 11.85 -8.37 -1.95
C GLN A 58 11.08 -8.53 -0.65
N PHE A 59 10.13 -9.45 -0.64
CA PHE A 59 9.32 -9.76 0.54
C PHE A 59 10.18 -9.97 1.81
N GLN A 60 11.32 -10.66 1.69
CA GLN A 60 12.20 -10.93 2.82
C GLN A 60 12.81 -9.67 3.45
N TYR A 61 12.81 -8.55 2.73
CA TYR A 61 13.40 -7.30 3.22
C TYR A 61 12.38 -6.30 3.75
N ILE A 62 11.12 -6.73 3.91
CA ILE A 62 10.11 -5.94 4.62
C ILE A 62 10.61 -5.74 6.06
N ASP A 63 10.56 -4.50 6.55
CA ASP A 63 11.06 -4.14 7.87
C ASP A 63 9.98 -3.52 8.75
N ASP A 64 10.34 -3.16 9.98
CA ASP A 64 9.40 -2.60 10.96
C ASP A 64 8.84 -1.25 10.50
N GLU A 65 9.60 -0.48 9.74
CA GLU A 65 9.11 0.79 9.18
C GLU A 65 8.03 0.53 8.16
N ASP A 66 8.18 -0.51 7.35
CA ASP A 66 7.13 -0.92 6.41
C ASP A 66 5.86 -1.33 7.16
N VAL A 67 6.00 -2.06 8.26
CA VAL A 67 4.87 -2.48 9.10
C VAL A 67 4.08 -1.26 9.56
N LYS A 68 4.76 -0.26 10.07
CA LYS A 68 4.14 0.98 10.55
C LYS A 68 3.43 1.72 9.42
N ARG A 69 4.12 1.91 8.29
CA ARG A 69 3.57 2.65 7.15
C ARG A 69 2.39 1.94 6.52
N GLU A 70 2.39 0.61 6.53
CA GLU A 70 1.26 -0.19 6.04
C GLU A 70 0.06 -0.15 6.99
N GLY A 71 0.25 0.32 8.22
CA GLY A 71 -0.81 0.43 9.22
C GLY A 71 -1.04 -0.84 10.02
N PHE A 72 -0.05 -1.72 10.09
CA PHE A 72 -0.15 -2.96 10.86
C PHE A 72 0.58 -2.85 12.19
N HIS A 73 0.23 -3.75 13.12
CA HIS A 73 0.81 -3.78 14.47
C HIS A 73 2.02 -4.68 14.59
N SER A 74 2.18 -5.64 13.66
CA SER A 74 3.29 -6.58 13.69
C SER A 74 3.69 -7.05 12.30
N MET A 75 4.90 -7.55 12.18
CA MET A 75 5.42 -8.15 10.94
C MET A 75 4.55 -9.34 10.52
N VAL A 76 4.16 -10.19 11.46
CA VAL A 76 3.33 -11.36 11.17
C VAL A 76 1.99 -10.95 10.56
N GLU A 77 1.38 -9.90 11.09
CA GLU A 77 0.11 -9.38 10.59
C GLU A 77 0.24 -8.90 9.14
N LEU A 78 1.29 -8.14 8.84
CA LEU A 78 1.55 -7.66 7.47
C LEU A 78 1.84 -8.82 6.52
N GLU A 79 2.70 -9.76 6.93
CA GLU A 79 3.03 -10.92 6.10
C GLU A 79 1.80 -11.77 5.81
N ASN A 80 0.95 -11.98 6.81
CA ASN A 80 -0.30 -12.74 6.62
C ASN A 80 -1.24 -12.06 5.63
N GLU A 81 -1.35 -10.73 5.70
CA GLU A 81 -2.18 -9.98 4.75
C GLU A 81 -1.62 -10.10 3.33
N LEU A 82 -0.30 -9.95 3.15
CA LEU A 82 0.32 -10.08 1.84
C LEU A 82 0.16 -11.48 1.26
N LEU A 83 0.28 -12.52 2.07
CA LEU A 83 0.07 -13.89 1.63
C LEU A 83 -1.40 -14.20 1.34
N ARG A 84 -2.32 -13.53 2.02
CA ARG A 84 -3.75 -13.62 1.70
C ARG A 84 -4.05 -13.06 0.32
N ILE A 85 -3.45 -11.90 0.00
CA ILE A 85 -3.67 -11.23 -1.29
C ILE A 85 -2.88 -11.91 -2.41
N TYR A 86 -1.65 -12.30 -2.11
CA TYR A 86 -0.70 -12.90 -3.05
C TYR A 86 -0.22 -14.26 -2.53
N PRO A 87 -1.05 -15.32 -2.66
CA PRO A 87 -0.74 -16.63 -2.05
C PRO A 87 0.55 -17.28 -2.55
N LYS A 88 1.00 -16.91 -3.76
CA LYS A 88 2.23 -17.46 -4.34
C LYS A 88 3.48 -16.66 -4.01
N CYS A 89 3.33 -15.63 -3.17
CA CYS A 89 4.44 -14.79 -2.75
C CYS A 89 5.40 -15.62 -1.89
N ASP A 90 6.70 -15.48 -2.16
CA ASP A 90 7.75 -16.08 -1.34
C ASP A 90 8.77 -15.01 -0.95
N ARG A 91 9.82 -15.41 -0.23
CA ARG A 91 10.81 -14.45 0.28
C ARG A 91 11.52 -13.65 -0.82
N PHE A 92 11.57 -14.17 -2.04
CA PHE A 92 12.23 -13.53 -3.18
C PHE A 92 11.29 -12.69 -4.03
N THR A 93 10.00 -12.74 -3.77
CA THR A 93 9.01 -11.99 -4.55
C THR A 93 9.26 -10.49 -4.42
N ARG A 94 9.35 -9.81 -5.57
CA ARG A 94 9.47 -8.36 -5.62
C ARG A 94 8.11 -7.72 -5.34
N LEU A 95 8.11 -6.76 -4.42
CA LEU A 95 6.94 -5.94 -4.13
C LEU A 95 7.30 -4.49 -4.39
N TYR A 96 6.39 -3.77 -5.05
CA TYR A 96 6.53 -2.35 -5.31
C TYR A 96 5.87 -1.59 -4.18
N TYR A 97 6.55 -0.58 -3.62
CA TYR A 97 5.96 0.24 -2.57
C TYR A 97 5.69 1.64 -3.08
N TYR A 98 4.61 2.21 -2.58
CA TYR A 98 4.19 3.57 -2.86
C TYR A 98 3.87 4.22 -1.52
N ARG A 99 4.72 5.17 -1.11
CA ARG A 99 4.46 5.98 0.07
C ARG A 99 3.67 7.18 -0.36
N PHE A 100 2.69 7.56 0.43
CA PHE A 100 1.75 8.59 0.02
C PHE A 100 1.25 9.37 1.23
N LYS A 101 0.62 10.51 0.94
CA LYS A 101 -0.16 11.26 1.93
C LYS A 101 -1.52 11.61 1.33
N VAL A 102 -2.52 11.72 2.20
CA VAL A 102 -3.86 12.18 1.83
C VAL A 102 -3.79 13.71 1.59
N LEU A 103 -4.51 14.16 0.59
CA LEU A 103 -4.61 15.59 0.27
C LEU A 103 -5.85 16.21 0.86
#